data_4e70e8781b253b81c3ddabe0d9991d8d
#
_entry.id   4e70e8781b253b81c3ddabe0d9991d8d
#
_cell.length_a   1.000
_cell.length_b   1.000
_cell.length_c   1.000
_cell.angle_alpha   90.00
_cell.angle_beta   90.00
_cell.angle_gamma   90.00
#
_symmetry.space_group_name_H-M   'P 1'
#
loop_
_entity.id
_entity.type
_entity.pdbx_description
1 polymer ?
#
loop_
_entity_poly.entity_id
_entity_poly.type
_entity_poly.pdbx_seq_one_letter_code
_entity_poly.pdbx_strand_id
1 'polypeptide(L)'
;MGLAAGLLWLSRGMWWPAPPPAQLILVLGGDPAREQRAATLAARDGLPVLVSGGSNPEYAHWLFELRQGLPPSQVQLDYRASDTLSNFTSLVDDLRRARIRHALLVTSSDHMERALLVGRIVAGSRGIHLTPVPVDCADSCQPEGRRKVWGDGVRAALWVLSGRDLKGWAAAHLPGWLGGGIGR
;
A
#
# COMPACT_ATOMS: atom_id res chain seq x y z
N MET A 1 -26.33 -40.84 -1.61
CA MET A 1 -26.37 -39.81 -0.54
C MET A 1 -25.01 -39.14 -0.23
N GLY A 2 -23.96 -39.32 -1.03
CA GLY A 2 -22.60 -38.82 -0.77
C GLY A 2 -22.25 -37.45 -1.42
N LEU A 3 -22.94 -37.03 -2.46
CA LEU A 3 -22.59 -35.81 -3.18
C LEU A 3 -23.06 -34.49 -2.51
N ALA A 4 -24.14 -34.53 -1.73
CA ALA A 4 -24.66 -33.37 -1.01
C ALA A 4 -23.81 -33.00 0.22
N ALA A 5 -23.16 -33.96 0.85
CA ALA A 5 -22.28 -33.74 2.00
C ALA A 5 -20.95 -33.06 1.59
N GLY A 6 -20.43 -33.36 0.40
CA GLY A 6 -19.22 -32.74 -0.15
C GLY A 6 -19.40 -31.26 -0.54
N LEU A 7 -20.56 -30.91 -1.08
CA LEU A 7 -20.90 -29.52 -1.43
C LEU A 7 -21.15 -28.65 -0.19
N LEU A 8 -21.72 -29.20 0.87
CA LEU A 8 -21.88 -28.51 2.16
C LEU A 8 -20.54 -28.34 2.89
N TRP A 9 -19.56 -29.17 2.64
CA TRP A 9 -18.21 -29.02 3.20
C TRP A 9 -17.42 -27.94 2.45
N LEU A 10 -17.61 -27.81 1.13
CA LEU A 10 -17.04 -26.75 0.30
C LEU A 10 -17.73 -25.38 0.52
N SER A 11 -19.00 -25.36 0.89
CA SER A 11 -19.75 -24.14 1.23
C SER A 11 -19.54 -23.69 2.69
N ARG A 12 -18.98 -24.54 3.54
CA ARG A 12 -18.57 -24.17 4.90
C ARG A 12 -17.26 -23.40 4.87
N GLY A 13 -17.32 -22.33 4.08
CA GLY A 13 -16.51 -21.17 4.28
C GLY A 13 -15.03 -21.51 4.19
N MET A 14 -14.48 -21.10 3.16
CA MET A 14 -13.27 -20.36 3.22
C MET A 14 -13.46 -19.23 4.26
N TRP A 15 -13.58 -19.60 5.55
CA TRP A 15 -13.53 -18.71 6.69
C TRP A 15 -12.08 -18.25 6.75
N TRP A 16 -11.79 -17.25 5.94
CA TRP A 16 -10.61 -16.45 6.17
C TRP A 16 -10.82 -15.85 7.56
N PRO A 17 -10.01 -16.20 8.56
CA PRO A 17 -10.18 -15.61 9.87
C PRO A 17 -10.12 -14.10 9.70
N ALA A 18 -11.01 -13.38 10.39
CA ALA A 18 -10.98 -11.92 10.37
C ALA A 18 -9.56 -11.46 10.68
N PRO A 19 -9.04 -10.45 9.97
CA PRO A 19 -7.69 -9.96 10.26
C PRO A 19 -7.62 -9.49 11.71
N PRO A 20 -6.45 -9.63 12.36
CA PRO A 20 -6.26 -9.08 13.70
C PRO A 20 -6.56 -7.57 13.70
N PRO A 21 -6.74 -6.94 14.86
CA PRO A 21 -6.86 -5.48 14.93
C PRO A 21 -5.73 -4.80 14.16
N ALA A 22 -6.02 -3.65 13.53
CA ALA A 22 -5.02 -2.89 12.81
C ALA A 22 -3.89 -2.46 13.75
N GLN A 23 -2.66 -2.55 13.28
CA GLN A 23 -1.44 -2.28 14.05
C GLN A 23 -0.67 -1.07 13.53
N LEU A 24 -1.03 -0.60 12.32
CA LEU A 24 -0.32 0.45 11.61
C LEU A 24 -1.26 1.19 10.65
N ILE A 25 -1.02 2.47 10.46
CA ILE A 25 -1.56 3.25 9.35
C ILE A 25 -0.45 3.43 8.32
N LEU A 26 -0.61 2.80 7.14
CA LEU A 26 0.29 2.95 6.00
C LEU A 26 -0.28 3.99 5.03
N VAL A 27 0.42 5.09 4.85
CA VAL A 27 0.03 6.18 3.94
C VAL A 27 0.86 6.09 2.67
N LEU A 28 0.20 6.08 1.52
CA LEU A 28 0.89 6.32 0.25
C LEU A 28 0.85 7.83 -0.03
N GLY A 29 2.01 8.46 0.01
CA GLY A 29 2.17 9.90 -0.15
C GLY A 29 1.77 10.42 -1.53
N GLY A 30 2.06 11.69 -1.78
CA GLY A 30 1.77 12.40 -3.04
C GLY A 30 0.60 13.39 -2.95
N ASP A 31 -0.24 13.31 -1.90
CA ASP A 31 -1.31 14.26 -1.63
C ASP A 31 -1.37 14.52 -0.12
N PRO A 32 -1.25 15.79 0.33
CA PRO A 32 -1.34 16.15 1.75
C PRO A 32 -2.64 15.71 2.44
N ALA A 33 -3.75 15.61 1.72
CA ALA A 33 -5.03 15.16 2.28
C ALA A 33 -4.94 13.73 2.85
N ARG A 34 -4.11 12.87 2.26
CA ARG A 34 -3.87 11.50 2.74
C ARG A 34 -3.17 11.49 4.10
N GLU A 35 -2.15 12.35 4.24
CA GLU A 35 -1.43 12.49 5.52
C GLU A 35 -2.33 13.12 6.60
N GLN A 36 -3.16 14.11 6.24
CA GLN A 36 -4.14 14.71 7.15
C GLN A 36 -5.15 13.68 7.64
N ARG A 37 -5.65 12.82 6.74
CA ARG A 37 -6.54 11.71 7.12
C ARG A 37 -5.85 10.72 8.06
N ALA A 38 -4.61 10.35 7.77
CA ALA A 38 -3.84 9.46 8.60
C ALA A 38 -3.55 10.06 9.99
N ALA A 39 -3.20 11.33 10.07
CA ALA A 39 -2.97 12.04 11.32
C ALA A 39 -4.21 12.06 12.22
N THR A 40 -5.39 12.31 11.63
CA THR A 40 -6.68 12.23 12.34
C THR A 40 -6.98 10.83 12.88
N LEU A 41 -6.72 9.79 12.05
CA LEU A 41 -6.91 8.40 12.47
C LEU A 41 -5.93 8.01 13.59
N ALA A 42 -4.66 8.40 13.46
CA ALA A 42 -3.63 8.11 14.46
C ALA A 42 -3.94 8.75 15.82
N ALA A 43 -4.40 10.00 15.82
CA ALA A 43 -4.81 10.68 17.04
C ALA A 43 -6.03 10.01 17.71
N ARG A 44 -6.97 9.50 16.90
CA ARG A 44 -8.16 8.81 17.41
C ARG A 44 -7.88 7.41 17.94
N ASP A 45 -7.09 6.63 17.18
CA ASP A 45 -6.94 5.18 17.37
C ASP A 45 -5.63 4.80 18.08
N GLY A 46 -4.71 5.76 18.29
CA GLY A 46 -3.41 5.52 18.92
C GLY A 46 -2.45 4.70 18.05
N LEU A 47 -2.76 4.51 16.74
CA LEU A 47 -1.95 3.70 15.84
C LEU A 47 -0.71 4.45 15.35
N PRO A 48 0.45 3.78 15.21
CA PRO A 48 1.61 4.36 14.54
C PRO A 48 1.32 4.61 13.05
N VAL A 49 2.00 5.62 12.49
CA VAL A 49 1.89 6.02 11.09
C VAL A 49 3.20 5.78 10.38
N LEU A 50 3.13 5.16 9.20
CA LEU A 50 4.24 5.06 8.26
C LEU A 50 3.82 5.73 6.95
N VAL A 51 4.51 6.80 6.59
CA VAL A 51 4.27 7.55 5.35
C VAL A 51 5.32 7.14 4.32
N SER A 52 4.88 6.57 3.20
CA SER A 52 5.74 6.17 2.09
C SER A 52 5.65 7.18 0.96
N GLY A 53 6.77 7.84 0.62
CA GLY A 53 6.83 8.85 -0.43
C GLY A 53 5.98 10.09 -0.14
N GLY A 54 5.91 10.51 1.12
CA GLY A 54 5.09 11.62 1.58
C GLY A 54 5.66 13.02 1.32
N SER A 55 5.05 13.99 1.98
CA SER A 55 5.50 15.38 1.99
C SER A 55 6.88 15.52 2.66
N ASN A 56 7.45 16.73 2.59
CA ASN A 56 8.73 17.00 3.23
C ASN A 56 8.65 16.89 4.77
N PRO A 57 9.79 16.69 5.44
CA PRO A 57 9.83 16.50 6.90
C PRO A 57 9.23 17.66 7.69
N GLU A 58 9.37 18.91 7.20
CA GLU A 58 8.86 20.11 7.88
C GLU A 58 7.33 20.13 7.91
N TYR A 59 6.69 19.80 6.79
CA TYR A 59 5.23 19.68 6.74
C TYR A 59 4.74 18.51 7.59
N ALA A 60 5.40 17.36 7.54
CA ALA A 60 5.05 16.21 8.35
C ALA A 60 5.17 16.52 9.85
N HIS A 61 6.26 17.16 10.30
CA HIS A 61 6.43 17.64 11.68
C HIS A 61 5.29 18.58 12.08
N TRP A 62 5.02 19.59 11.28
CA TRP A 62 3.92 20.52 11.53
C TRP A 62 2.58 19.80 11.66
N LEU A 63 2.26 18.88 10.72
CA LEU A 63 0.98 18.19 10.69
C LEU A 63 0.80 17.22 11.85
N PHE A 64 1.76 16.30 12.02
CA PHE A 64 1.61 15.20 12.97
C PHE A 64 1.89 15.65 14.41
N GLU A 65 2.96 16.40 14.63
CA GLU A 65 3.39 16.77 15.97
C GLU A 65 2.72 18.06 16.45
N LEU A 66 2.84 19.17 15.72
CA LEU A 66 2.36 20.46 16.20
C LEU A 66 0.83 20.58 16.11
N ARG A 67 0.22 20.09 15.02
CA ARG A 67 -1.22 20.24 14.80
C ARG A 67 -2.04 19.11 15.47
N GLN A 68 -1.56 17.86 15.41
CA GLN A 68 -2.28 16.69 15.93
C GLN A 68 -1.75 16.21 17.29
N GLY A 69 -0.61 16.70 17.75
CA GLY A 69 -0.03 16.36 19.04
C GLY A 69 0.49 14.91 19.12
N LEU A 70 0.80 14.29 17.98
CA LEU A 70 1.36 12.94 17.97
C LEU A 70 2.83 12.97 18.39
N PRO A 71 3.30 12.04 19.23
CA PRO A 71 4.72 11.98 19.56
C PRO A 71 5.55 11.60 18.34
N PRO A 72 6.78 12.12 18.18
CA PRO A 72 7.67 11.79 17.05
C PRO A 72 7.89 10.29 16.86
N SER A 73 7.88 9.52 17.94
CA SER A 73 8.04 8.06 17.91
C SER A 73 6.87 7.32 17.27
N GLN A 74 5.73 7.98 17.09
CA GLN A 74 4.54 7.38 16.49
C GLN A 74 4.49 7.58 14.97
N VAL A 75 5.36 8.43 14.39
CA VAL A 75 5.35 8.77 12.96
C VAL A 75 6.70 8.44 12.34
N GLN A 76 6.68 7.65 11.27
CA GLN A 76 7.85 7.33 10.48
C GLN A 76 7.65 7.76 9.03
N LEU A 77 8.64 8.46 8.47
CA LEU A 77 8.66 8.87 7.06
C LEU A 77 9.65 7.98 6.31
N ASP A 78 9.23 7.47 5.15
CA ASP A 78 10.05 6.67 4.27
C ASP A 78 10.03 7.23 2.85
N TYR A 79 11.17 7.58 2.31
CA TYR A 79 11.33 8.20 0.99
C TYR A 79 11.98 7.29 -0.05
N ARG A 80 12.10 5.97 0.24
CA ARG A 80 12.70 5.00 -0.70
C ARG A 80 11.83 4.72 -1.91
N ALA A 81 10.53 4.96 -1.80
CA ALA A 81 9.58 4.69 -2.87
C ALA A 81 9.62 5.73 -3.98
N SER A 82 9.59 5.29 -5.23
CA SER A 82 9.50 6.12 -6.43
C SER A 82 8.24 5.87 -7.26
N ASP A 83 7.51 4.80 -6.99
CA ASP A 83 6.24 4.44 -7.64
C ASP A 83 5.37 3.56 -6.73
N THR A 84 4.18 3.16 -7.21
CA THR A 84 3.24 2.37 -6.41
C THR A 84 3.78 1.01 -6.01
N LEU A 85 4.57 0.34 -6.85
CA LEU A 85 5.17 -0.94 -6.49
C LEU A 85 6.20 -0.76 -5.39
N SER A 86 7.08 0.24 -5.52
CA SER A 86 8.14 0.50 -4.55
C SER A 86 7.61 0.99 -3.20
N ASN A 87 6.42 1.61 -3.14
CA ASN A 87 5.76 1.91 -1.86
C ASN A 87 5.55 0.66 -0.98
N PHE A 88 5.37 -0.50 -1.59
CA PHE A 88 5.20 -1.76 -0.84
C PHE A 88 6.50 -2.55 -0.75
N THR A 89 7.24 -2.66 -1.84
CA THR A 89 8.44 -3.50 -1.88
C THR A 89 9.58 -2.98 -1.02
N SER A 90 9.70 -1.66 -0.83
CA SER A 90 10.68 -1.06 0.07
C SER A 90 10.37 -1.30 1.56
N LEU A 91 9.09 -1.53 1.89
CA LEU A 91 8.62 -1.59 3.28
C LEU A 91 8.27 -3.00 3.76
N VAL A 92 7.90 -3.91 2.85
CA VAL A 92 7.26 -5.17 3.25
C VAL A 92 8.12 -6.03 4.18
N ASP A 93 9.42 -6.04 3.99
CA ASP A 93 10.32 -6.80 4.87
C ASP A 93 10.52 -6.11 6.23
N ASP A 94 10.48 -4.77 6.28
CA ASP A 94 10.51 -4.00 7.53
C ASP A 94 9.23 -4.26 8.33
N LEU A 95 8.07 -4.19 7.67
CA LEU A 95 6.77 -4.49 8.29
C LEU A 95 6.72 -5.94 8.83
N ARG A 96 7.25 -6.90 8.06
CA ARG A 96 7.33 -8.30 8.49
C ARG A 96 8.21 -8.46 9.72
N ARG A 97 9.38 -7.83 9.75
CA ARG A 97 10.30 -7.83 10.91
C ARG A 97 9.66 -7.21 12.15
N ALA A 98 8.90 -6.13 11.96
CA ALA A 98 8.10 -5.49 13.00
C ALA A 98 6.86 -6.30 13.40
N ARG A 99 6.63 -7.49 12.80
CA ARG A 99 5.48 -8.37 13.06
C ARG A 99 4.13 -7.71 12.77
N ILE A 100 4.08 -6.75 11.86
CA ILE A 100 2.82 -6.17 11.40
C ILE A 100 2.07 -7.22 10.58
N ARG A 101 0.83 -7.48 10.95
CA ARG A 101 -0.07 -8.42 10.30
C ARG A 101 -1.26 -7.73 9.65
N HIS A 102 -1.57 -6.51 10.09
CA HIS A 102 -2.69 -5.75 9.56
C HIS A 102 -2.37 -4.25 9.59
N ALA A 103 -2.52 -3.59 8.44
CA ALA A 103 -2.37 -2.16 8.30
C ALA A 103 -3.61 -1.53 7.64
N LEU A 104 -3.95 -0.31 8.07
CA LEU A 104 -4.89 0.56 7.36
C LEU A 104 -4.14 1.22 6.20
N LEU A 105 -4.58 1.00 4.98
CA LEU A 105 -3.98 1.60 3.79
C LEU A 105 -4.70 2.89 3.44
N VAL A 106 -4.03 4.02 3.61
CA VAL A 106 -4.55 5.36 3.31
C VAL A 106 -3.98 5.85 1.98
N THR A 107 -4.87 6.11 1.02
CA THR A 107 -4.56 6.76 -0.26
C THR A 107 -5.82 7.38 -0.83
N SER A 108 -5.74 8.18 -1.90
CA SER A 108 -6.92 8.76 -2.53
C SER A 108 -7.81 7.70 -3.21
N SER A 109 -9.09 8.00 -3.34
CA SER A 109 -10.11 7.08 -3.86
C SER A 109 -9.82 6.62 -5.29
N ASP A 110 -9.33 7.51 -6.15
CA ASP A 110 -8.92 7.21 -7.53
C ASP A 110 -7.69 6.29 -7.63
N HIS A 111 -6.81 6.33 -6.63
CA HIS A 111 -5.60 5.52 -6.55
C HIS A 111 -5.79 4.19 -5.80
N MET A 112 -6.89 4.04 -5.06
CA MET A 112 -7.09 2.92 -4.12
C MET A 112 -7.11 1.55 -4.81
N GLU A 113 -7.75 1.43 -5.98
CA GLU A 113 -7.83 0.16 -6.71
C GLU A 113 -6.42 -0.38 -7.03
N ARG A 114 -5.56 0.46 -7.59
CA ARG A 114 -4.18 0.08 -7.93
C ARG A 114 -3.35 -0.21 -6.69
N ALA A 115 -3.44 0.64 -5.67
CA ALA A 115 -2.72 0.47 -4.42
C ALA A 115 -3.11 -0.85 -3.72
N LEU A 116 -4.40 -1.19 -3.68
CA LEU A 116 -4.85 -2.45 -3.11
C LEU A 116 -4.41 -3.67 -3.91
N LEU A 117 -4.49 -3.62 -5.24
CA LEU A 117 -4.04 -4.73 -6.08
C LEU A 117 -2.56 -5.03 -5.82
N VAL A 118 -1.70 -4.03 -5.94
CA VAL A 118 -0.25 -4.15 -5.72
C VAL A 118 0.04 -4.56 -4.27
N GLY A 119 -0.57 -3.86 -3.31
CA GLY A 119 -0.36 -4.11 -1.89
C GLY A 119 -0.79 -5.51 -1.45
N ARG A 120 -1.94 -6.01 -1.92
CA ARG A 120 -2.40 -7.37 -1.61
C ARG A 120 -1.47 -8.44 -2.18
N ILE A 121 -0.89 -8.21 -3.35
CA ILE A 121 0.10 -9.13 -3.92
C ILE A 121 1.39 -9.09 -3.09
N VAL A 122 1.97 -7.91 -2.85
CA VAL A 122 3.27 -7.77 -2.18
C VAL A 122 3.14 -8.03 -0.67
N ALA A 123 2.31 -7.27 0.03
CA ALA A 123 2.14 -7.40 1.48
C ALA A 123 1.42 -8.70 1.86
N GLY A 124 0.41 -9.11 1.05
CA GLY A 124 -0.29 -10.37 1.24
C GLY A 124 0.62 -11.58 1.12
N SER A 125 1.63 -11.58 0.23
CA SER A 125 2.64 -12.64 0.14
C SER A 125 3.48 -12.81 1.42
N ARG A 126 3.47 -11.82 2.29
CA ARG A 126 4.14 -11.81 3.60
C ARG A 126 3.17 -11.96 4.78
N GLY A 127 1.89 -12.25 4.51
CA GLY A 127 0.86 -12.43 5.52
C GLY A 127 0.39 -11.11 6.17
N ILE A 128 0.54 -9.98 5.47
CA ILE A 128 0.09 -8.67 5.92
C ILE A 128 -1.24 -8.35 5.23
N HIS A 129 -2.28 -8.17 6.02
CA HIS A 129 -3.60 -7.72 5.55
C HIS A 129 -3.63 -6.19 5.39
N LEU A 130 -4.33 -5.71 4.36
CA LEU A 130 -4.54 -4.30 4.12
C LEU A 130 -6.04 -3.98 4.09
N THR A 131 -6.47 -3.11 4.99
CA THR A 131 -7.82 -2.54 4.99
C THR A 131 -7.78 -1.16 4.33
N PRO A 132 -8.56 -0.94 3.26
CA PRO A 132 -8.57 0.33 2.55
C PRO A 132 -9.23 1.43 3.39
N VAL A 133 -8.61 2.60 3.38
CA VAL A 133 -9.15 3.85 3.90
C VAL A 133 -9.00 4.91 2.80
N PRO A 134 -9.96 4.97 1.87
CA PRO A 134 -9.90 5.93 0.78
C PRO A 134 -10.08 7.36 1.30
N VAL A 135 -9.29 8.27 0.74
CA VAL A 135 -9.46 9.71 0.92
C VAL A 135 -10.14 10.24 -0.33
N ASP A 136 -11.22 10.96 -0.13
CA ASP A 136 -11.95 11.58 -1.22
C ASP A 136 -11.08 12.65 -1.89
N CYS A 137 -10.95 12.58 -3.19
CA CYS A 137 -10.20 13.52 -4.02
C CYS A 137 -11.13 14.49 -4.76
N ALA A 138 -12.45 14.39 -4.53
CA ALA A 138 -13.48 15.29 -5.11
C ALA A 138 -13.22 15.55 -6.62
N ASP A 139 -13.17 16.81 -7.02
CA ASP A 139 -12.97 17.22 -8.41
C ASP A 139 -11.54 16.98 -8.94
N SER A 140 -10.58 16.69 -8.07
CA SER A 140 -9.19 16.39 -8.45
C SER A 140 -8.96 14.90 -8.80
N CYS A 141 -9.97 14.04 -8.65
CA CYS A 141 -9.88 12.63 -9.00
C CYS A 141 -9.58 12.41 -10.47
N GLN A 142 -8.55 11.62 -10.73
CA GLN A 142 -8.19 11.18 -12.09
C GLN A 142 -8.24 9.65 -12.15
N PRO A 143 -9.33 9.05 -12.68
CA PRO A 143 -9.44 7.61 -12.77
C PRO A 143 -8.23 7.00 -13.47
N GLU A 144 -7.59 6.04 -12.83
CA GLU A 144 -6.43 5.38 -13.40
C GLU A 144 -6.83 4.39 -14.49
N GLY A 145 -6.11 4.44 -15.62
CA GLY A 145 -6.36 3.53 -16.72
C GLY A 145 -6.12 2.06 -16.32
N ARG A 146 -7.03 1.16 -16.70
CA ARG A 146 -6.97 -0.29 -16.37
C ARG A 146 -5.64 -0.93 -16.75
N ARG A 147 -5.01 -0.49 -17.86
CA ARG A 147 -3.68 -0.99 -18.26
C ARG A 147 -2.61 -0.72 -17.22
N LYS A 148 -2.65 0.44 -16.56
CA LYS A 148 -1.71 0.83 -15.51
C LYS A 148 -1.92 -0.03 -14.26
N VAL A 149 -3.19 -0.21 -13.86
CA VAL A 149 -3.56 -1.03 -12.71
C VAL A 149 -3.08 -2.48 -12.89
N TRP A 150 -3.43 -3.11 -14.02
CA TRP A 150 -3.03 -4.49 -14.30
C TRP A 150 -1.52 -4.64 -14.54
N GLY A 151 -0.90 -3.66 -15.21
CA GLY A 151 0.56 -3.65 -15.44
C GLY A 151 1.34 -3.66 -14.12
N ASP A 152 0.94 -2.83 -13.16
CA ASP A 152 1.57 -2.82 -11.83
C ASP A 152 1.24 -4.10 -11.02
N GLY A 153 0.04 -4.68 -11.19
CA GLY A 153 -0.29 -5.98 -10.60
C GLY A 153 0.62 -7.11 -11.11
N VAL A 154 0.86 -7.18 -12.43
CA VAL A 154 1.79 -8.15 -13.01
C VAL A 154 3.22 -7.93 -12.52
N ARG A 155 3.69 -6.67 -12.47
CA ARG A 155 5.00 -6.33 -11.90
C ARG A 155 5.13 -6.79 -10.44
N ALA A 156 4.08 -6.57 -9.64
CA ALA A 156 4.03 -7.01 -8.25
C ALA A 156 4.14 -8.55 -8.12
N ALA A 157 3.40 -9.30 -8.95
CA ALA A 157 3.47 -10.75 -8.97
C ALA A 157 4.87 -11.26 -9.36
N LEU A 158 5.47 -10.67 -10.39
CA LEU A 158 6.82 -11.01 -10.82
C LEU A 158 7.87 -10.66 -9.73
N TRP A 159 7.69 -9.54 -9.03
CA TRP A 159 8.55 -9.20 -7.91
C TRP A 159 8.44 -10.23 -6.77
N VAL A 160 7.25 -10.69 -6.43
CA VAL A 160 7.06 -11.71 -5.39
C VAL A 160 7.77 -13.02 -5.75
N LEU A 161 7.77 -13.39 -7.03
CA LEU A 161 8.39 -14.63 -7.52
C LEU A 161 9.92 -14.52 -7.67
N SER A 162 10.44 -13.35 -8.08
CA SER A 162 11.85 -13.17 -8.45
C SER A 162 12.67 -12.34 -7.46
N GLY A 163 12.01 -11.58 -6.59
CA GLY A 163 12.66 -10.59 -5.73
C GLY A 163 13.19 -9.35 -6.49
N ARG A 164 12.87 -9.20 -7.77
CA ARG A 164 13.40 -8.13 -8.64
C ARG A 164 12.30 -7.28 -9.25
N ASP A 165 12.48 -5.97 -9.26
CA ASP A 165 11.63 -5.07 -10.05
C ASP A 165 12.09 -5.07 -11.51
N LEU A 166 11.25 -5.59 -12.40
CA LEU A 166 11.55 -5.69 -13.84
C LEU A 166 11.72 -4.31 -14.51
N LYS A 167 11.11 -3.25 -13.98
CA LYS A 167 11.29 -1.90 -14.55
C LYS A 167 12.73 -1.42 -14.34
N GLY A 168 13.29 -1.59 -13.16
CA GLY A 168 14.69 -1.30 -12.87
C GLY A 168 15.64 -2.21 -13.64
N TRP A 169 15.30 -3.50 -13.73
CA TRP A 169 16.08 -4.46 -14.52
C TRP A 169 16.06 -4.15 -16.03
N ALA A 170 14.88 -3.84 -16.59
CA ALA A 170 14.74 -3.47 -18.01
C ALA A 170 15.50 -2.18 -18.33
N ALA A 171 15.41 -1.17 -17.48
CA ALA A 171 16.17 0.08 -17.64
C ALA A 171 17.69 -0.13 -17.61
N ALA A 172 18.16 -1.11 -16.82
CA ALA A 172 19.59 -1.40 -16.68
C ALA A 172 20.15 -2.32 -17.78
N HIS A 173 19.29 -3.14 -18.43
CA HIS A 173 19.75 -4.21 -19.33
C HIS A 173 19.22 -4.12 -20.76
N LEU A 174 18.21 -3.29 -21.03
CA LEU A 174 17.68 -3.11 -22.37
C LEU A 174 18.29 -1.87 -23.04
N PRO A 175 18.60 -1.92 -24.34
CA PRO A 175 19.05 -0.74 -25.09
C PRO A 175 18.01 0.40 -24.99
N GLY A 176 18.46 1.64 -24.85
CA GLY A 176 17.61 2.81 -24.59
C GLY A 176 16.47 3.07 -25.60
N TRP A 177 16.55 2.49 -26.81
CA TRP A 177 15.48 2.58 -27.82
C TRP A 177 14.27 1.68 -27.54
N LEU A 178 14.41 0.62 -26.71
CA LEU A 178 13.30 -0.21 -26.22
C LEU A 178 12.67 0.34 -24.94
N GLY A 179 13.37 1.20 -24.20
CA GLY A 179 12.89 1.81 -22.94
C GLY A 179 12.02 3.07 -23.14
N GLY A 180 12.02 3.67 -24.34
CA GLY A 180 11.35 4.94 -24.61
C GLY A 180 9.82 4.88 -24.82
N GLY A 181 9.20 3.70 -24.77
CA GLY A 181 7.78 3.49 -25.12
C GLY A 181 6.81 3.34 -23.95
N ILE A 182 7.25 3.40 -22.68
CA ILE A 182 6.39 3.06 -21.52
C ILE A 182 6.22 4.28 -20.57
N GLY A 183 6.39 5.48 -21.07
CA GLY A 183 6.29 6.67 -20.22
C GLY A 183 5.78 7.91 -20.94
N ARG A 184 4.49 7.94 -21.27
CA ARG A 184 3.68 9.16 -21.39
C ARG A 184 2.25 8.87 -21.05
#